data_0e96dae3ca7721b134659527439579ed
#
_entry.id   0e96dae3ca7721b134659527439579ed
#
_cell.length_a   1.000
_cell.length_b   1.000
_cell.length_c   1.000
_cell.angle_alpha   90.00
_cell.angle_beta   90.00
_cell.angle_gamma   90.00
#
_symmetry.space_group_name_H-M   'P 1'
#
loop_
_entity.id
_entity.type
_entity.pdbx_description
1 polymer ?
#
loop_
_entity_poly.entity_id
_entity_poly.type
_entity_poly.pdbx_seq_one_letter_code
_entity_poly.pdbx_strand_id
1 'polypeptide(L)'
;MKVSDLFDVKYGVNLELNKCEIVEGTDGINFVSRISGNNGVVARVKEVEGVEPQSAGTISCAASGFGVLCSFVQIEPYYSGRDLYVLTPKKEMTLNEKLFYCMALRKNAYKYAWNRQANKTLKDIEIPDEIPEWVYEVEIDYSVLDSKVDRNINIPLNISEWKEFKIGEVFNIERGTISNLSEIEEGDCPVVSAYGKNQGIAYYLNVDKKYSNCLTASFNGSGTGYCAYHEYEFNINTDCGVLIPKFEINKFIGLFLATVINRISDKYVYGRKLSEERLSNELIKLPVDKEGEIDLQYMETYIKSLYYSDKI
;
A
#
# COMPACT_ATOMS: atom_id res chain seq x y z
N MET A 1 6.44 16.73 -26.33
CA MET A 1 7.87 17.11 -26.19
C MET A 1 8.66 16.00 -25.51
N LYS A 2 10.01 16.06 -25.52
CA LYS A 2 10.85 15.11 -24.77
C LYS A 2 11.05 15.56 -23.33
N VAL A 3 11.35 14.62 -22.42
CA VAL A 3 11.70 14.94 -21.03
C VAL A 3 12.86 15.94 -20.97
N SER A 4 13.88 15.77 -21.81
CA SER A 4 15.03 16.69 -21.88
C SER A 4 14.71 18.10 -22.37
N ASP A 5 13.56 18.33 -22.99
CA ASP A 5 13.15 19.67 -23.41
C ASP A 5 12.68 20.48 -22.21
N LEU A 6 12.09 19.82 -21.22
CA LEU A 6 11.46 20.43 -20.05
C LEU A 6 12.31 20.35 -18.77
N PHE A 7 13.12 19.30 -18.65
CA PHE A 7 13.93 19.03 -17.45
C PHE A 7 15.42 18.89 -17.76
N ASP A 8 16.26 19.35 -16.86
CA ASP A 8 17.63 18.90 -16.76
C ASP A 8 17.64 17.53 -16.10
N VAL A 9 18.15 16.52 -16.83
CA VAL A 9 18.14 15.12 -16.40
C VAL A 9 19.54 14.74 -15.97
N LYS A 10 19.73 14.54 -14.65
CA LYS A 10 21.02 14.17 -14.07
C LYS A 10 20.91 12.87 -13.28
N TYR A 11 21.96 12.07 -13.30
CA TYR A 11 22.06 10.91 -12.41
C TYR A 11 22.22 11.40 -10.98
N GLY A 12 21.57 10.73 -10.03
CA GLY A 12 21.64 11.10 -8.63
C GLY A 12 22.99 10.76 -7.98
N VAL A 13 23.15 11.03 -6.69
CA VAL A 13 24.43 10.82 -5.97
C VAL A 13 24.85 9.36 -5.83
N ASN A 14 23.93 8.40 -6.06
CA ASN A 14 24.22 6.96 -6.14
C ASN A 14 24.87 6.39 -4.86
N LEU A 15 24.34 6.75 -3.70
CA LEU A 15 24.80 6.19 -2.43
C LEU A 15 24.31 4.76 -2.20
N GLU A 16 25.02 4.02 -1.37
CA GLU A 16 24.62 2.71 -0.87
C GLU A 16 24.07 2.87 0.55
N LEU A 17 22.78 2.57 0.75
CA LEU A 17 22.11 2.74 2.04
C LEU A 17 22.82 2.02 3.21
N ASN A 18 23.38 0.84 2.94
CA ASN A 18 24.11 0.06 3.93
C ASN A 18 25.44 0.70 4.39
N LYS A 19 25.87 1.76 3.72
CA LYS A 19 27.04 2.57 4.10
C LYS A 19 26.65 3.88 4.77
N CYS A 20 25.36 4.17 4.89
CA CYS A 20 24.83 5.36 5.53
C CYS A 20 24.40 5.04 6.97
N GLU A 21 24.53 5.99 7.87
CA GLU A 21 23.99 5.88 9.21
C GLU A 21 22.49 6.23 9.19
N ILE A 22 21.64 5.24 9.48
CA ILE A 22 20.18 5.41 9.51
C ILE A 22 19.79 6.16 10.80
N VAL A 23 18.85 7.08 10.66
CA VAL A 23 18.27 7.87 11.75
C VAL A 23 16.82 7.48 11.95
N GLU A 24 16.40 7.31 13.20
CA GLU A 24 15.00 7.07 13.54
C GLU A 24 14.22 8.39 13.65
N GLY A 25 12.92 8.32 13.38
CA GLY A 25 12.02 9.48 13.47
C GLY A 25 12.10 10.41 12.26
N THR A 26 11.95 11.71 12.53
CA THR A 26 11.87 12.77 11.49
C THR A 26 13.22 13.46 11.20
N ASP A 27 14.24 13.16 11.98
CA ASP A 27 15.56 13.75 11.82
C ASP A 27 16.30 13.16 10.61
N GLY A 28 17.32 13.86 10.13
CA GLY A 28 18.14 13.42 9.00
C GLY A 28 17.55 13.72 7.63
N ILE A 29 18.25 13.24 6.60
CA ILE A 29 17.98 13.50 5.19
C ILE A 29 17.28 12.26 4.59
N ASN A 30 16.25 12.47 3.79
CA ASN A 30 15.55 11.39 3.10
C ASN A 30 16.48 10.61 2.18
N PHE A 31 16.47 9.28 2.27
CA PHE A 31 17.15 8.40 1.33
C PHE A 31 16.12 7.80 0.36
N VAL A 32 16.21 8.21 -0.90
CA VAL A 32 15.28 7.81 -1.97
C VAL A 32 15.84 6.64 -2.75
N SER A 33 15.02 5.61 -3.00
CA SER A 33 15.38 4.41 -3.74
C SER A 33 14.33 4.07 -4.80
N ARG A 34 14.56 2.98 -5.56
CA ARG A 34 13.74 2.54 -6.70
C ARG A 34 12.47 1.79 -6.26
N ILE A 35 11.76 2.27 -5.28
CA ILE A 35 10.49 1.71 -4.84
C ILE A 35 9.30 2.47 -5.43
N SER A 36 8.16 1.84 -5.49
CA SER A 36 6.93 2.44 -6.06
C SER A 36 6.02 3.12 -5.03
N GLY A 37 6.35 3.02 -3.76
CA GLY A 37 5.58 3.59 -2.65
C GLY A 37 6.37 4.62 -1.84
N ASN A 38 5.74 5.18 -0.82
CA ASN A 38 6.34 6.08 0.18
C ASN A 38 7.21 7.21 -0.45
N ASN A 39 6.72 7.82 -1.52
CA ASN A 39 7.46 8.86 -2.25
C ASN A 39 8.89 8.45 -2.67
N GLY A 40 9.17 7.13 -2.76
CA GLY A 40 10.51 6.58 -3.01
C GLY A 40 11.42 6.54 -1.78
N VAL A 41 11.01 7.08 -0.64
CA VAL A 41 11.81 7.15 0.59
C VAL A 41 11.83 5.80 1.30
N VAL A 42 13.02 5.27 1.55
CA VAL A 42 13.23 3.99 2.23
C VAL A 42 13.82 4.12 3.63
N ALA A 43 14.47 5.26 3.91
CA ALA A 43 15.05 5.55 5.22
C ALA A 43 15.28 7.06 5.35
N ARG A 44 15.62 7.52 6.56
CA ARG A 44 16.32 8.77 6.79
C ARG A 44 17.74 8.44 7.24
N VAL A 45 18.71 9.23 6.78
CA VAL A 45 20.12 9.01 7.09
C VAL A 45 20.76 10.32 7.57
N LYS A 46 21.85 10.20 8.32
CA LYS A 46 22.67 11.37 8.66
C LYS A 46 23.28 11.97 7.40
N GLU A 47 23.67 13.23 7.51
CA GLU A 47 24.46 13.91 6.49
C GLU A 47 25.72 13.10 6.18
N VAL A 48 25.98 12.90 4.88
CA VAL A 48 27.14 12.15 4.39
C VAL A 48 28.22 13.15 4.03
N GLU A 49 29.34 13.06 4.71
CA GLU A 49 30.49 13.97 4.53
C GLU A 49 30.94 14.02 3.06
N GLY A 50 31.07 15.24 2.53
CA GLY A 50 31.49 15.46 1.14
C GLY A 50 30.46 15.12 0.07
N VAL A 51 29.22 14.80 0.42
CA VAL A 51 28.15 14.53 -0.54
C VAL A 51 26.99 15.49 -0.32
N GLU A 52 26.77 16.39 -1.26
CA GLU A 52 25.65 17.31 -1.24
C GLU A 52 24.34 16.58 -1.57
N PRO A 53 23.28 16.74 -0.76
CA PRO A 53 21.97 16.19 -1.10
C PRO A 53 21.38 16.88 -2.35
N GLN A 54 20.54 16.16 -3.08
CA GLN A 54 19.76 16.76 -4.15
C GLN A 54 18.77 17.77 -3.58
N SER A 55 18.53 18.83 -4.34
CA SER A 55 17.66 19.93 -3.92
C SER A 55 16.19 19.51 -3.82
N ALA A 56 15.50 20.04 -2.83
CA ALA A 56 14.04 20.02 -2.77
C ALA A 56 13.42 20.64 -4.03
N GLY A 57 12.18 20.26 -4.32
CA GLY A 57 11.44 20.75 -5.49
C GLY A 57 11.78 20.04 -6.80
N THR A 58 12.74 19.11 -6.81
CA THR A 58 13.08 18.28 -7.98
C THR A 58 12.21 17.01 -8.03
N ILE A 59 12.21 16.32 -9.17
CA ILE A 59 11.56 15.03 -9.33
C ILE A 59 12.61 13.93 -9.30
N SER A 60 12.47 12.97 -8.38
CA SER A 60 13.22 11.72 -8.43
C SER A 60 12.55 10.73 -9.37
N CYS A 61 13.30 10.08 -10.26
CA CYS A 61 12.78 9.12 -11.23
C CYS A 61 13.63 7.84 -11.22
N ALA A 62 13.01 6.71 -10.96
CA ALA A 62 13.67 5.40 -11.01
C ALA A 62 13.90 4.96 -12.45
N ALA A 63 15.13 4.60 -12.80
CA ALA A 63 15.49 4.19 -14.16
C ALA A 63 15.56 2.68 -14.35
N SER A 64 15.38 1.89 -13.29
CA SER A 64 15.44 0.42 -13.35
C SER A 64 14.61 -0.24 -12.26
N GLY A 65 14.49 -1.57 -12.32
CA GLY A 65 13.78 -2.39 -11.35
C GLY A 65 12.26 -2.38 -11.54
N PHE A 66 11.54 -2.95 -10.57
CA PHE A 66 10.07 -3.01 -10.62
C PHE A 66 9.39 -1.64 -10.57
N GLY A 67 10.08 -0.64 -10.04
CA GLY A 67 9.61 0.74 -9.98
C GLY A 67 10.09 1.61 -11.15
N VAL A 68 10.47 1.04 -12.30
CA VAL A 68 10.93 1.83 -13.46
C VAL A 68 9.93 2.92 -13.82
N LEU A 69 10.43 4.15 -13.99
CA LEU A 69 9.66 5.37 -14.20
C LEU A 69 8.70 5.76 -13.05
N CYS A 70 8.74 5.09 -11.90
CA CYS A 70 8.17 5.66 -10.68
C CYS A 70 8.89 6.99 -10.41
N SER A 71 8.09 8.06 -10.42
CA SER A 71 8.59 9.43 -10.31
C SER A 71 7.85 10.13 -9.18
N PHE A 72 8.58 10.90 -8.37
CA PHE A 72 8.05 11.57 -7.20
C PHE A 72 8.64 12.98 -7.06
N VAL A 73 7.80 13.94 -6.72
CA VAL A 73 8.26 15.27 -6.33
C VAL A 73 8.84 15.18 -4.91
N GLN A 74 10.10 15.56 -4.76
CA GLN A 74 10.76 15.58 -3.46
C GLN A 74 10.63 16.96 -2.87
N ILE A 75 9.89 17.09 -1.78
CA ILE A 75 9.62 18.38 -1.12
C ILE A 75 10.71 18.78 -0.12
N GLU A 76 11.58 17.83 0.25
CA GLU A 76 12.74 18.02 1.11
C GLU A 76 14.02 17.66 0.34
N PRO A 77 15.20 18.16 0.76
CA PRO A 77 16.47 17.64 0.25
C PRO A 77 16.61 16.15 0.49
N TYR A 78 17.29 15.44 -0.42
CA TYR A 78 17.39 13.99 -0.34
C TYR A 78 18.69 13.45 -0.93
N TYR A 79 19.08 12.28 -0.46
CA TYR A 79 20.07 11.43 -1.12
C TYR A 79 19.38 10.39 -2.00
N SER A 80 20.03 9.98 -3.06
CA SER A 80 19.52 8.94 -3.94
C SER A 80 20.43 7.71 -3.94
N GLY A 81 19.77 6.55 -3.95
CA GLY A 81 20.41 5.29 -4.23
C GLY A 81 20.68 5.08 -5.72
N ARG A 82 21.06 3.85 -6.06
CA ARG A 82 21.43 3.43 -7.42
C ARG A 82 20.26 3.56 -8.41
N ASP A 83 20.58 3.91 -9.66
CA ASP A 83 19.66 4.02 -10.80
C ASP A 83 18.48 4.98 -10.57
N LEU A 84 18.73 6.07 -9.86
CA LEU A 84 17.81 7.18 -9.72
C LEU A 84 18.33 8.38 -10.50
N TYR A 85 17.44 9.02 -11.21
CA TYR A 85 17.69 10.30 -11.89
C TYR A 85 16.96 11.42 -11.18
N VAL A 86 17.56 12.58 -11.21
CA VAL A 86 17.02 13.85 -10.74
C VAL A 86 16.59 14.64 -11.95
N LEU A 87 15.33 15.01 -12.00
CA LEU A 87 14.77 15.88 -13.04
C LEU A 87 14.52 17.24 -12.43
N THR A 88 15.34 18.21 -12.83
CA THR A 88 15.19 19.60 -12.41
C THR A 88 14.45 20.37 -13.48
N PRO A 89 13.29 21.00 -13.19
CA PRO A 89 12.57 21.80 -14.16
C PRO A 89 13.45 22.93 -14.69
N LYS A 90 13.47 23.14 -16.01
CA LYS A 90 14.18 24.23 -16.68
C LYS A 90 13.46 25.58 -16.54
N LYS A 91 12.17 25.54 -16.18
CA LYS A 91 11.33 26.71 -15.88
C LYS A 91 10.65 26.49 -14.55
N GLU A 92 10.22 27.54 -13.91
CA GLU A 92 9.42 27.44 -12.71
C GLU A 92 8.15 26.62 -12.96
N MET A 93 7.86 25.70 -12.06
CA MET A 93 6.69 24.81 -12.11
C MET A 93 6.03 24.74 -10.75
N THR A 94 4.72 24.77 -10.74
CA THR A 94 3.91 24.50 -9.56
C THR A 94 4.02 23.02 -9.14
N LEU A 95 3.58 22.70 -7.93
CA LEU A 95 3.53 21.32 -7.46
C LEU A 95 2.62 20.46 -8.35
N ASN A 96 1.45 20.98 -8.73
CA ASN A 96 0.50 20.28 -9.59
C ASN A 96 1.08 19.93 -10.96
N GLU A 97 1.78 20.86 -11.59
CA GLU A 97 2.46 20.62 -12.86
C GLU A 97 3.54 19.53 -12.73
N LYS A 98 4.33 19.55 -11.65
CA LYS A 98 5.33 18.50 -11.38
C LYS A 98 4.68 17.15 -11.16
N LEU A 99 3.58 17.08 -10.42
CA LEU A 99 2.81 15.85 -10.19
C LEU A 99 2.21 15.30 -11.49
N PHE A 100 1.69 16.19 -12.35
CA PHE A 100 1.22 15.81 -13.69
C PHE A 100 2.33 15.13 -14.50
N TYR A 101 3.53 15.70 -14.54
CA TYR A 101 4.65 15.09 -15.24
C TYR A 101 5.15 13.80 -14.60
N CYS A 102 5.05 13.65 -13.28
CA CYS A 102 5.28 12.36 -12.61
C CYS A 102 4.30 11.29 -13.12
N MET A 103 3.03 11.63 -13.27
CA MET A 103 2.02 10.72 -13.82
C MET A 103 2.30 10.40 -15.30
N ALA A 104 2.66 11.39 -16.11
CA ALA A 104 3.00 11.22 -17.53
C ALA A 104 4.21 10.28 -17.72
N LEU A 105 5.23 10.42 -16.89
CA LEU A 105 6.38 9.51 -16.87
C LEU A 105 5.97 8.08 -16.55
N ARG A 106 5.19 7.88 -15.49
CA ARG A 106 4.69 6.55 -15.09
C ARG A 106 3.87 5.87 -16.17
N LYS A 107 3.09 6.62 -16.96
CA LYS A 107 2.33 6.08 -18.10
C LYS A 107 3.22 5.47 -19.18
N ASN A 108 4.50 5.84 -19.25
CA ASN A 108 5.48 5.26 -20.16
C ASN A 108 6.15 3.97 -19.63
N ALA A 109 5.86 3.54 -18.38
CA ALA A 109 6.54 2.40 -17.76
C ALA A 109 6.37 1.08 -18.54
N TYR A 110 5.26 0.89 -19.27
CA TYR A 110 5.03 -0.29 -20.10
C TYR A 110 6.11 -0.52 -21.18
N LYS A 111 6.81 0.54 -21.62
CA LYS A 111 7.92 0.46 -22.59
C LYS A 111 9.15 -0.25 -22.01
N TYR A 112 9.21 -0.37 -20.68
CA TYR A 112 10.32 -0.93 -19.91
C TYR A 112 9.96 -2.22 -19.18
N ALA A 113 8.92 -2.93 -19.65
CA ALA A 113 8.58 -4.27 -19.16
C ALA A 113 9.77 -5.24 -19.34
N TRP A 114 9.81 -6.34 -18.56
CA TRP A 114 10.85 -7.37 -18.63
C TRP A 114 12.25 -6.87 -18.28
N ASN A 115 12.39 -6.14 -17.17
CA ASN A 115 13.66 -5.65 -16.64
C ASN A 115 14.46 -4.72 -17.60
N ARG A 116 13.81 -4.09 -18.56
CA ARG A 116 14.45 -3.04 -19.37
C ARG A 116 14.69 -1.81 -18.51
N GLN A 117 15.81 -1.13 -18.74
CA GLN A 117 16.21 0.07 -18.03
C GLN A 117 15.95 1.32 -18.86
N ALA A 118 15.50 2.39 -18.22
CA ALA A 118 15.26 3.68 -18.84
C ALA A 118 16.49 4.62 -18.85
N ASN A 119 17.58 4.24 -18.19
CA ASN A 119 18.74 5.09 -17.92
C ASN A 119 19.33 5.78 -19.16
N LYS A 120 19.35 5.13 -20.33
CA LYS A 120 19.84 5.76 -21.59
C LYS A 120 18.76 6.52 -22.35
N THR A 121 17.49 6.19 -22.14
CA THR A 121 16.36 6.67 -22.93
C THR A 121 15.45 7.61 -22.16
N LEU A 122 15.62 7.77 -20.87
CA LEU A 122 14.77 8.61 -20.02
C LEU A 122 14.62 10.04 -20.58
N LYS A 123 15.72 10.65 -21.00
CA LYS A 123 15.74 12.01 -21.56
C LYS A 123 14.93 12.15 -22.88
N ASP A 124 14.78 11.04 -23.60
CA ASP A 124 14.10 10.99 -24.91
C ASP A 124 12.66 10.50 -24.82
N ILE A 125 12.16 10.19 -23.63
CA ILE A 125 10.74 9.82 -23.43
C ILE A 125 9.86 11.01 -23.81
N GLU A 126 8.84 10.73 -24.61
CA GLU A 126 7.83 11.71 -24.97
C GLU A 126 6.82 11.88 -23.82
N ILE A 127 6.59 13.13 -23.47
CA ILE A 127 5.62 13.59 -22.47
C ILE A 127 4.71 14.65 -23.12
N PRO A 128 3.51 14.92 -22.56
CA PRO A 128 2.60 15.92 -23.09
C PRO A 128 3.25 17.29 -23.25
N ASP A 129 2.96 17.97 -24.34
CA ASP A 129 3.40 19.35 -24.60
C ASP A 129 2.59 20.37 -23.81
N GLU A 130 1.31 20.06 -23.60
CA GLU A 130 0.35 20.91 -22.92
C GLU A 130 -0.10 20.25 -21.61
N ILE A 131 -0.30 21.06 -20.59
CA ILE A 131 -0.88 20.66 -19.31
C ILE A 131 -2.38 20.92 -19.39
N PRO A 132 -3.24 19.89 -19.18
CA PRO A 132 -4.69 20.08 -19.18
C PRO A 132 -5.14 21.08 -18.09
N GLU A 133 -6.18 21.82 -18.38
CA GLU A 133 -6.72 22.89 -17.51
C GLU A 133 -7.06 22.38 -16.10
N TRP A 134 -7.62 21.18 -15.99
CA TRP A 134 -7.96 20.58 -14.70
C TRP A 134 -6.77 20.47 -13.73
N VAL A 135 -5.53 20.40 -14.23
CA VAL A 135 -4.32 20.32 -13.37
C VAL A 135 -4.16 21.58 -12.53
N TYR A 136 -4.55 22.72 -13.08
CA TYR A 136 -4.50 24.02 -12.39
C TYR A 136 -5.67 24.23 -11.42
N GLU A 137 -6.76 23.49 -11.63
CA GLU A 137 -7.96 23.56 -10.79
C GLU A 137 -7.91 22.61 -9.59
N VAL A 138 -7.00 21.63 -9.59
CA VAL A 138 -6.86 20.66 -8.50
C VAL A 138 -6.32 21.35 -7.25
N GLU A 139 -7.15 21.40 -6.23
CA GLU A 139 -6.73 21.75 -4.87
C GLU A 139 -6.22 20.49 -4.15
N ILE A 140 -4.99 20.57 -3.63
CA ILE A 140 -4.45 19.47 -2.81
C ILE A 140 -4.91 19.72 -1.38
N ASP A 141 -5.85 18.92 -0.93
CA ASP A 141 -6.31 18.97 0.45
C ASP A 141 -5.29 18.29 1.38
N TYR A 142 -4.45 19.09 1.98
CA TYR A 142 -3.46 18.62 2.97
C TYR A 142 -4.11 18.23 4.31
N SER A 143 -5.37 18.61 4.57
CA SER A 143 -6.05 18.26 5.82
C SER A 143 -6.23 16.75 5.99
N VAL A 144 -6.22 15.99 4.87
CA VAL A 144 -6.22 14.52 4.91
C VAL A 144 -4.96 13.93 5.54
N LEU A 145 -3.89 14.71 5.62
CA LEU A 145 -2.62 14.31 6.26
C LEU A 145 -2.59 14.67 7.76
N ASP A 146 -3.55 15.49 8.22
CA ASP A 146 -3.65 15.86 9.62
C ASP A 146 -4.53 14.85 10.36
N SER A 147 -4.00 14.22 11.38
CA SER A 147 -4.76 13.36 12.28
C SER A 147 -5.09 14.11 13.58
N LYS A 148 -6.29 13.89 14.09
CA LYS A 148 -6.72 14.39 15.41
C LYS A 148 -6.22 13.48 16.54
N VAL A 149 -5.65 12.34 16.22
CA VAL A 149 -5.11 11.38 17.19
C VAL A 149 -3.75 11.87 17.69
N ASP A 150 -3.59 11.93 19.01
CA ASP A 150 -2.32 12.30 19.63
C ASP A 150 -1.28 11.21 19.36
N ARG A 151 -0.16 11.59 18.74
CA ARG A 151 0.97 10.68 18.46
C ARG A 151 1.63 10.12 19.71
N ASN A 152 1.44 10.76 20.87
CA ASN A 152 2.04 10.31 22.13
C ASN A 152 1.23 9.21 22.81
N ILE A 153 0.02 8.91 22.34
CA ILE A 153 -0.77 7.78 22.84
C ILE A 153 -0.14 6.51 22.27
N ASN A 154 0.44 5.72 23.16
CA ASN A 154 1.02 4.40 22.83
C ASN A 154 0.36 3.33 23.69
N ILE A 155 -0.48 2.51 23.07
CA ILE A 155 -1.04 1.32 23.71
C ILE A 155 -0.10 0.15 23.39
N PRO A 156 0.55 -0.47 24.38
CA PRO A 156 1.54 -1.51 24.11
C PRO A 156 0.89 -2.78 23.56
N LEU A 157 1.51 -3.38 22.54
CA LEU A 157 1.15 -4.70 22.01
C LEU A 157 1.88 -5.80 22.78
N ASN A 158 1.32 -6.25 23.90
CA ASN A 158 1.89 -7.35 24.70
C ASN A 158 1.48 -8.72 24.13
N ILE A 159 1.96 -9.05 22.94
CA ILE A 159 1.58 -10.29 22.21
C ILE A 159 1.91 -11.56 23.01
N SER A 160 2.86 -11.51 23.95
CA SER A 160 3.20 -12.62 24.83
C SER A 160 2.07 -12.99 25.81
N GLU A 161 1.17 -12.06 26.13
CA GLU A 161 0.03 -12.23 27.02
C GLU A 161 -1.24 -12.67 26.27
N TRP A 162 -1.21 -12.67 24.93
CA TRP A 162 -2.34 -13.05 24.11
C TRP A 162 -2.53 -14.56 24.08
N LYS A 163 -3.80 -15.00 24.03
CA LYS A 163 -4.17 -16.41 23.96
C LYS A 163 -4.32 -16.87 22.52
N GLU A 164 -4.00 -18.13 22.26
CA GLU A 164 -4.19 -18.76 20.94
C GLU A 164 -5.62 -19.26 20.78
N PHE A 165 -6.19 -18.96 19.61
CA PHE A 165 -7.51 -19.43 19.18
C PHE A 165 -7.39 -20.02 17.78
N LYS A 166 -8.17 -21.07 17.49
CA LYS A 166 -8.38 -21.46 16.09
C LYS A 166 -9.27 -20.44 15.40
N ILE A 167 -8.98 -20.12 14.14
CA ILE A 167 -9.83 -19.20 13.37
C ILE A 167 -11.28 -19.70 13.35
N GLY A 168 -11.52 -21.00 13.24
CA GLY A 168 -12.87 -21.57 13.29
C GLY A 168 -13.58 -21.46 14.65
N GLU A 169 -12.86 -21.14 15.74
CA GLU A 169 -13.49 -20.82 17.03
C GLU A 169 -14.04 -19.39 17.04
N VAL A 170 -13.38 -18.49 16.30
CA VAL A 170 -13.69 -17.06 16.22
C VAL A 170 -14.68 -16.74 15.11
N PHE A 171 -14.61 -17.47 13.99
CA PHE A 171 -15.40 -17.21 12.78
C PHE A 171 -16.18 -18.44 12.28
N ASN A 172 -17.33 -18.21 11.68
CA ASN A 172 -17.91 -19.14 10.73
C ASN A 172 -17.30 -18.84 9.34
N ILE A 173 -16.86 -19.88 8.62
CA ILE A 173 -16.19 -19.72 7.33
C ILE A 173 -17.09 -20.26 6.24
N GLU A 174 -17.37 -19.46 5.23
CA GLU A 174 -18.15 -19.84 4.05
C GLU A 174 -17.31 -19.61 2.79
N ARG A 175 -17.37 -20.54 1.86
CA ARG A 175 -16.73 -20.37 0.56
C ARG A 175 -17.62 -19.61 -0.41
N GLY A 176 -17.01 -18.81 -1.28
CA GLY A 176 -17.71 -18.14 -2.36
C GLY A 176 -18.29 -19.11 -3.39
N THR A 177 -19.38 -18.69 -4.02
CA THR A 177 -20.11 -19.49 -5.01
C THR A 177 -20.05 -18.91 -6.42
N ILE A 178 -19.63 -17.66 -6.57
CA ILE A 178 -19.55 -17.00 -7.88
C ILE A 178 -18.36 -17.57 -8.67
N SER A 179 -18.65 -18.11 -9.85
CA SER A 179 -17.67 -18.61 -10.82
C SER A 179 -17.88 -17.90 -12.16
N ASN A 180 -16.99 -18.14 -13.13
CA ASN A 180 -17.10 -17.61 -14.50
C ASN A 180 -17.32 -16.08 -14.54
N LEU A 181 -16.54 -15.34 -13.77
CA LEU A 181 -16.68 -13.88 -13.59
C LEU A 181 -16.74 -13.09 -14.92
N SER A 182 -16.06 -13.58 -15.96
CA SER A 182 -16.05 -12.96 -17.31
C SER A 182 -17.35 -13.09 -18.09
N GLU A 183 -18.29 -13.93 -17.64
CA GLU A 183 -19.59 -14.14 -18.27
C GLU A 183 -20.70 -13.34 -17.59
N ILE A 184 -20.39 -12.68 -16.48
CA ILE A 184 -21.33 -11.87 -15.69
C ILE A 184 -21.19 -10.41 -16.11
N GLU A 185 -22.34 -9.76 -16.34
CA GLU A 185 -22.39 -8.34 -16.69
C GLU A 185 -21.82 -7.45 -15.59
N GLU A 186 -21.24 -6.33 -15.98
CA GLU A 186 -20.81 -5.28 -15.05
C GLU A 186 -21.99 -4.73 -14.26
N GLY A 187 -21.78 -4.39 -13.00
CA GLY A 187 -22.80 -3.90 -12.09
C GLY A 187 -22.23 -3.15 -10.92
N ASP A 188 -22.98 -3.01 -9.84
CA ASP A 188 -22.62 -2.22 -8.65
C ASP A 188 -22.16 -3.04 -7.44
N CYS A 189 -22.25 -4.39 -7.52
CA CYS A 189 -21.79 -5.23 -6.43
C CYS A 189 -20.27 -5.41 -6.47
N PRO A 190 -19.54 -4.98 -5.44
CA PRO A 190 -18.12 -5.33 -5.30
C PRO A 190 -17.97 -6.85 -5.16
N VAL A 191 -17.14 -7.46 -5.99
CA VAL A 191 -16.85 -8.90 -5.92
C VAL A 191 -15.41 -9.10 -5.54
N VAL A 192 -15.20 -9.72 -4.38
CA VAL A 192 -13.89 -10.06 -3.85
C VAL A 192 -13.39 -11.35 -4.52
N SER A 193 -12.15 -11.32 -4.97
CA SER A 193 -11.45 -12.44 -5.58
C SER A 193 -10.06 -12.62 -4.94
N ALA A 194 -9.32 -13.63 -5.35
CA ALA A 194 -7.96 -13.90 -4.87
C ALA A 194 -6.96 -12.83 -5.36
N TYR A 195 -7.22 -11.59 -5.00
CA TYR A 195 -6.46 -10.41 -5.38
C TYR A 195 -5.89 -9.72 -4.13
N GLY A 196 -4.57 -9.74 -3.97
CA GLY A 196 -3.88 -9.26 -2.76
C GLY A 196 -3.78 -7.73 -2.63
N LYS A 197 -4.64 -6.96 -3.32
CA LYS A 197 -4.70 -5.49 -3.30
C LYS A 197 -6.16 -5.05 -3.28
N ASN A 198 -6.39 -3.75 -3.04
CA ASN A 198 -7.73 -3.15 -3.08
C ASN A 198 -8.76 -3.96 -2.27
N GLN A 199 -8.39 -4.38 -1.06
CA GLN A 199 -9.21 -5.24 -0.19
C GLN A 199 -9.71 -6.55 -0.88
N GLY A 200 -9.03 -7.00 -1.94
CA GLY A 200 -9.43 -8.16 -2.74
C GLY A 200 -10.51 -7.88 -3.77
N ILE A 201 -11.07 -6.65 -3.85
CA ILE A 201 -12.08 -6.30 -4.86
C ILE A 201 -11.41 -6.30 -6.23
N ALA A 202 -11.82 -7.23 -7.07
CA ALA A 202 -11.31 -7.37 -8.42
C ALA A 202 -12.32 -6.97 -9.50
N TYR A 203 -13.61 -6.98 -9.16
CA TYR A 203 -14.71 -6.74 -10.10
C TYR A 203 -15.85 -5.98 -9.44
N TYR A 204 -16.67 -5.32 -10.27
CA TYR A 204 -17.99 -4.81 -9.93
C TYR A 204 -18.98 -5.46 -10.89
N LEU A 205 -19.85 -6.35 -10.38
CA LEU A 205 -20.71 -7.22 -11.20
C LEU A 205 -22.18 -7.07 -10.83
N ASN A 206 -23.05 -7.44 -11.77
CA ASN A 206 -24.49 -7.50 -11.55
C ASN A 206 -24.88 -8.83 -10.87
N VAL A 207 -24.60 -8.90 -9.57
CA VAL A 207 -24.92 -10.03 -8.69
C VAL A 207 -25.47 -9.51 -7.36
N ASP A 208 -26.16 -10.39 -6.62
CA ASP A 208 -26.68 -10.04 -5.31
C ASP A 208 -25.54 -9.73 -4.32
N LYS A 209 -25.71 -8.69 -3.51
CA LYS A 209 -24.86 -8.37 -2.37
C LYS A 209 -25.23 -9.29 -1.21
N LYS A 210 -24.34 -10.19 -0.82
CA LYS A 210 -24.65 -11.28 0.12
C LYS A 210 -24.07 -11.06 1.53
N TYR A 211 -22.95 -10.36 1.64
CA TYR A 211 -22.20 -10.20 2.89
C TYR A 211 -21.94 -8.75 3.19
N SER A 212 -21.82 -8.40 4.46
CA SER A 212 -21.36 -7.11 4.96
C SER A 212 -20.78 -7.27 6.36
N ASN A 213 -20.02 -6.29 6.81
CA ASN A 213 -19.41 -6.23 8.15
C ASN A 213 -18.70 -7.53 8.56
N CYS A 214 -17.88 -8.07 7.67
CA CYS A 214 -17.14 -9.33 7.88
C CYS A 214 -15.80 -9.29 7.14
N LEU A 215 -15.02 -10.36 7.28
CA LEU A 215 -13.71 -10.46 6.67
C LEU A 215 -13.73 -11.46 5.49
N THR A 216 -12.76 -11.33 4.59
CA THR A 216 -12.51 -12.31 3.54
C THR A 216 -11.09 -12.82 3.59
N ALA A 217 -10.85 -14.05 3.14
CA ALA A 217 -9.53 -14.61 2.94
C ALA A 217 -9.39 -15.23 1.55
N SER A 218 -8.27 -14.96 0.89
CA SER A 218 -7.94 -15.54 -0.42
C SER A 218 -7.41 -16.96 -0.27
N PHE A 219 -7.96 -17.91 -1.02
CA PHE A 219 -7.56 -19.32 -0.98
C PHE A 219 -6.55 -19.70 -2.07
N ASN A 220 -6.47 -18.92 -3.12
CA ASN A 220 -5.66 -19.19 -4.31
C ASN A 220 -4.83 -17.98 -4.73
N GLY A 221 -4.00 -18.16 -5.77
CA GLY A 221 -3.27 -17.08 -6.45
C GLY A 221 -2.11 -16.50 -5.66
N SER A 222 -1.60 -15.37 -6.12
CA SER A 222 -0.50 -14.64 -5.48
C SER A 222 -0.89 -13.97 -4.16
N GLY A 223 -2.19 -13.84 -3.90
CA GLY A 223 -2.75 -13.29 -2.67
C GLY A 223 -3.20 -14.36 -1.66
N THR A 224 -2.78 -15.63 -1.81
CA THR A 224 -3.19 -16.69 -0.88
C THR A 224 -2.89 -16.31 0.57
N GLY A 225 -3.92 -16.39 1.43
CA GLY A 225 -3.83 -15.99 2.83
C GLY A 225 -4.07 -14.48 3.08
N TYR A 226 -4.18 -13.66 2.03
CA TYR A 226 -4.54 -12.26 2.21
C TYR A 226 -5.96 -12.13 2.77
N CYS A 227 -6.08 -11.39 3.87
CA CYS A 227 -7.32 -11.15 4.59
C CYS A 227 -7.66 -9.66 4.56
N ALA A 228 -8.92 -9.33 4.28
CA ALA A 228 -9.43 -7.95 4.30
C ALA A 228 -10.75 -7.88 5.07
N TYR A 229 -11.00 -6.75 5.74
CA TYR A 229 -12.28 -6.42 6.34
C TYR A 229 -13.12 -5.57 5.37
N HIS A 230 -14.44 -5.83 5.34
CA HIS A 230 -15.41 -5.12 4.49
C HIS A 230 -16.58 -4.64 5.34
N GLU A 231 -16.71 -3.33 5.47
CA GLU A 231 -17.83 -2.70 6.17
C GLU A 231 -19.10 -2.68 5.29
N TYR A 232 -18.92 -2.52 3.98
CA TYR A 232 -19.95 -2.41 2.96
C TYR A 232 -20.46 -3.77 2.48
N GLU A 233 -21.57 -3.75 1.74
CA GLU A 233 -22.16 -4.93 1.12
C GLU A 233 -21.37 -5.40 -0.10
N PHE A 234 -21.11 -6.70 -0.20
CA PHE A 234 -20.30 -7.31 -1.26
C PHE A 234 -20.69 -8.78 -1.51
N ASN A 235 -20.04 -9.37 -2.50
CA ASN A 235 -20.05 -10.83 -2.72
C ASN A 235 -18.63 -11.34 -3.01
N ILE A 236 -18.45 -12.66 -3.07
CA ILE A 236 -17.14 -13.29 -3.28
C ILE A 236 -17.18 -14.39 -4.33
N ASN A 237 -16.06 -14.60 -5.01
CA ASN A 237 -15.90 -15.72 -5.91
C ASN A 237 -15.42 -17.00 -5.20
N THR A 238 -15.38 -18.11 -5.95
CA THR A 238 -14.98 -19.43 -5.46
C THR A 238 -13.53 -19.54 -4.97
N ASP A 239 -12.68 -18.55 -5.25
CA ASP A 239 -11.28 -18.51 -4.82
C ASP A 239 -11.07 -17.85 -3.45
N CYS A 240 -12.17 -17.43 -2.81
CA CYS A 240 -12.16 -16.76 -1.52
C CYS A 240 -13.10 -17.44 -0.51
N GLY A 241 -12.84 -17.21 0.75
CA GLY A 241 -13.74 -17.49 1.87
C GLY A 241 -14.15 -16.22 2.60
N VAL A 242 -15.38 -16.18 3.10
CA VAL A 242 -15.87 -15.19 4.05
C VAL A 242 -15.67 -15.73 5.46
N LEU A 243 -15.15 -14.89 6.34
CA LEU A 243 -15.01 -15.13 7.76
C LEU A 243 -16.06 -14.26 8.48
N ILE A 244 -17.14 -14.88 8.90
CA ILE A 244 -18.25 -14.24 9.61
C ILE A 244 -17.94 -14.34 11.09
N PRO A 245 -17.69 -13.21 11.80
CA PRO A 245 -17.38 -13.24 13.24
C PRO A 245 -18.55 -13.84 14.04
N LYS A 246 -18.25 -14.60 15.09
CA LYS A 246 -19.25 -15.16 16.02
C LYS A 246 -19.70 -14.16 17.10
N PHE A 247 -19.24 -12.94 17.01
CA PHE A 247 -19.56 -11.81 17.86
C PHE A 247 -19.70 -10.53 17.03
N GLU A 248 -20.31 -9.51 17.59
CA GLU A 248 -20.44 -8.22 16.92
C GLU A 248 -19.09 -7.53 16.78
N ILE A 249 -18.82 -6.99 15.59
CA ILE A 249 -17.62 -6.21 15.30
C ILE A 249 -17.99 -4.86 14.68
N ASN A 250 -17.12 -3.89 14.91
CA ASN A 250 -17.08 -2.64 14.15
C ASN A 250 -15.83 -2.60 13.27
N LYS A 251 -15.67 -1.55 12.48
CA LYS A 251 -14.54 -1.41 11.56
C LYS A 251 -13.18 -1.50 12.24
N PHE A 252 -13.01 -0.99 13.45
CA PHE A 252 -11.74 -1.00 14.16
C PHE A 252 -11.37 -2.43 14.59
N ILE A 253 -12.33 -3.18 15.14
CA ILE A 253 -12.16 -4.59 15.48
C ILE A 253 -11.89 -5.41 14.22
N GLY A 254 -12.64 -5.17 13.14
CA GLY A 254 -12.47 -5.84 11.85
C GLY A 254 -11.06 -5.64 11.26
N LEU A 255 -10.53 -4.42 11.31
CA LEU A 255 -9.17 -4.10 10.86
C LEU A 255 -8.09 -4.75 11.73
N PHE A 256 -8.30 -4.79 13.05
CA PHE A 256 -7.40 -5.49 13.96
C PHE A 256 -7.33 -6.99 13.62
N LEU A 257 -8.49 -7.64 13.51
CA LEU A 257 -8.60 -9.07 13.17
C LEU A 257 -7.99 -9.37 11.80
N ALA A 258 -8.29 -8.56 10.77
CA ALA A 258 -7.69 -8.72 9.45
C ALA A 258 -6.16 -8.63 9.49
N THR A 259 -5.61 -7.70 10.30
CA THR A 259 -4.16 -7.55 10.47
C THR A 259 -3.54 -8.78 11.12
N VAL A 260 -4.17 -9.33 12.17
CA VAL A 260 -3.69 -10.53 12.83
C VAL A 260 -3.74 -11.75 11.91
N ILE A 261 -4.85 -11.93 11.16
CA ILE A 261 -5.01 -13.05 10.23
C ILE A 261 -4.00 -12.95 9.09
N ASN A 262 -3.68 -11.76 8.59
CA ASN A 262 -2.67 -11.58 7.55
C ASN A 262 -1.28 -12.13 7.93
N ARG A 263 -0.97 -12.29 9.22
CA ARG A 263 0.29 -12.91 9.68
C ARG A 263 0.41 -14.39 9.31
N ILE A 264 -0.70 -15.07 9.01
CA ILE A 264 -0.64 -16.45 8.53
C ILE A 264 -0.26 -16.57 7.05
N SER A 265 -0.38 -15.49 6.26
CA SER A 265 -0.13 -15.51 4.82
C SER A 265 1.27 -15.99 4.47
N ASP A 266 2.27 -15.71 5.31
CA ASP A 266 3.66 -16.15 5.14
C ASP A 266 3.81 -17.68 5.08
N LYS A 267 2.83 -18.42 5.63
CA LYS A 267 2.80 -19.89 5.59
C LYS A 267 2.31 -20.44 4.25
N TYR A 268 1.67 -19.59 3.42
CA TYR A 268 1.02 -19.96 2.18
C TYR A 268 1.70 -19.26 0.99
N VAL A 269 2.51 -20.01 0.27
CA VAL A 269 3.21 -19.56 -0.93
C VAL A 269 2.68 -20.29 -2.15
N TYR A 270 3.12 -19.89 -3.34
CA TYR A 270 2.76 -20.55 -4.60
C TYR A 270 2.94 -22.07 -4.50
N GLY A 271 1.86 -22.81 -4.72
CA GLY A 271 1.80 -24.28 -4.59
C GLY A 271 1.26 -24.83 -3.26
N ARG A 272 1.12 -23.98 -2.22
CA ARG A 272 0.46 -24.36 -0.96
C ARG A 272 -0.85 -23.59 -0.78
N LYS A 273 -1.90 -24.11 -1.40
CA LYS A 273 -3.26 -23.49 -1.34
C LYS A 273 -3.85 -23.53 0.06
N LEU A 274 -4.60 -22.48 0.39
CA LEU A 274 -5.45 -22.44 1.56
C LEU A 274 -6.80 -23.10 1.23
N SER A 275 -7.48 -23.65 2.24
CA SER A 275 -8.85 -24.15 2.15
C SER A 275 -9.61 -23.75 3.41
N GLU A 276 -10.93 -23.85 3.39
CA GLU A 276 -11.78 -23.57 4.56
C GLU A 276 -11.33 -24.37 5.79
N GLU A 277 -11.09 -25.67 5.62
CA GLU A 277 -10.66 -26.56 6.69
C GLU A 277 -9.29 -26.15 7.25
N ARG A 278 -8.33 -25.83 6.36
CA ARG A 278 -7.00 -25.37 6.78
C ARG A 278 -7.09 -24.04 7.50
N LEU A 279 -7.83 -23.08 6.93
CA LEU A 279 -8.02 -21.76 7.55
C LEU A 279 -8.70 -21.89 8.93
N SER A 280 -9.73 -22.74 9.04
CA SER A 280 -10.42 -22.97 10.32
C SER A 280 -9.51 -23.52 11.41
N ASN A 281 -8.51 -24.30 11.06
CA ASN A 281 -7.55 -24.90 12.00
C ASN A 281 -6.29 -24.05 12.23
N GLU A 282 -6.09 -22.95 11.50
CA GLU A 282 -4.98 -22.03 11.77
C GLU A 282 -5.16 -21.35 13.13
N LEU A 283 -4.02 -21.20 13.82
CA LEU A 283 -3.99 -20.53 15.12
C LEU A 283 -3.63 -19.06 14.95
N ILE A 284 -4.39 -18.21 15.59
CA ILE A 284 -4.13 -16.77 15.75
C ILE A 284 -4.04 -16.42 17.22
N LYS A 285 -3.21 -15.43 17.55
CA LYS A 285 -3.15 -14.88 18.91
C LYS A 285 -4.03 -13.63 18.98
N LEU A 286 -4.90 -13.59 19.98
CA LEU A 286 -5.78 -12.46 20.23
C LEU A 286 -5.64 -12.00 21.70
N PRO A 287 -5.80 -10.68 21.96
CA PRO A 287 -5.84 -10.17 23.31
C PRO A 287 -7.05 -10.73 24.05
N VAL A 288 -6.86 -10.99 25.34
CA VAL A 288 -7.90 -11.50 26.24
C VAL A 288 -8.05 -10.61 27.45
N ASP A 289 -9.26 -10.54 27.97
CA ASP A 289 -9.58 -9.87 29.22
C ASP A 289 -9.15 -10.70 30.43
N LYS A 290 -9.53 -10.25 31.63
CA LYS A 290 -9.19 -10.91 32.91
C LYS A 290 -9.88 -12.27 33.10
N GLU A 291 -10.98 -12.49 32.41
CA GLU A 291 -11.75 -13.73 32.38
C GLU A 291 -11.18 -14.71 31.34
N GLY A 292 -10.28 -14.26 30.49
CA GLY A 292 -9.65 -15.05 29.42
C GLY A 292 -10.48 -15.14 28.14
N GLU A 293 -11.49 -14.27 28.01
CA GLU A 293 -12.29 -14.10 26.81
C GLU A 293 -11.65 -13.08 25.87
N ILE A 294 -12.03 -13.07 24.59
CA ILE A 294 -11.48 -12.15 23.58
C ILE A 294 -11.79 -10.69 23.94
N ASP A 295 -10.77 -9.87 24.13
CA ASP A 295 -10.90 -8.46 24.51
C ASP A 295 -11.15 -7.57 23.28
N LEU A 296 -12.42 -7.46 22.90
CA LEU A 296 -12.87 -6.60 21.78
C LEU A 296 -12.62 -5.12 22.06
N GLN A 297 -12.73 -4.69 23.33
CA GLN A 297 -12.53 -3.30 23.72
C GLN A 297 -11.06 -2.90 23.55
N TYR A 298 -10.13 -3.78 23.88
CA TYR A 298 -8.70 -3.55 23.64
C TYR A 298 -8.43 -3.39 22.12
N MET A 299 -8.96 -4.30 21.27
CA MET A 299 -8.76 -4.24 19.83
C MET A 299 -9.23 -2.91 19.24
N GLU A 300 -10.44 -2.48 19.62
CA GLU A 300 -11.01 -1.22 19.19
C GLU A 300 -10.18 -0.03 19.64
N THR A 301 -9.83 0.00 20.94
CA THR A 301 -9.06 1.08 21.54
C THR A 301 -7.67 1.18 20.92
N TYR A 302 -7.02 0.04 20.66
CA TYR A 302 -5.72 -0.02 20.01
C TYR A 302 -5.75 0.62 18.61
N ILE A 303 -6.68 0.19 17.75
CA ILE A 303 -6.77 0.76 16.39
C ILE A 303 -7.11 2.24 16.44
N LYS A 304 -8.03 2.68 17.33
CA LYS A 304 -8.36 4.10 17.51
C LYS A 304 -7.18 4.94 18.00
N SER A 305 -6.22 4.35 18.69
CA SER A 305 -5.01 5.05 19.17
C SER A 305 -3.96 5.26 18.06
N LEU A 306 -4.06 4.55 16.95
CA LEU A 306 -3.10 4.68 15.86
C LEU A 306 -3.29 6.02 15.14
N TYR A 307 -2.16 6.65 14.81
CA TYR A 307 -2.18 7.89 14.04
C TYR A 307 -2.89 7.67 12.69
N TYR A 308 -3.78 8.57 12.31
CA TYR A 308 -4.72 8.49 11.18
C TYR A 308 -5.93 7.56 11.37
N SER A 309 -6.16 6.97 12.54
CA SER A 309 -7.38 6.18 12.77
C SER A 309 -8.67 7.00 12.68
N ASP A 310 -8.58 8.32 12.82
CA ASP A 310 -9.68 9.27 12.60
C ASP A 310 -10.05 9.47 11.13
N LYS A 311 -9.28 8.90 10.21
CA LYS A 311 -9.50 8.95 8.75
C LYS A 311 -10.07 7.63 8.18
N ILE A 312 -10.23 6.62 9.02
CA ILE A 312 -10.76 5.30 8.64
C ILE A 312 -12.28 5.31 8.60
#